data_6fb6c2b172c98b9a60269597697bfcf7
#
_entry.id   6fb6c2b172c98b9a60269597697bfcf7
#
_cell.length_a   1.000
_cell.length_b   1.000
_cell.length_c   1.000
_cell.angle_alpha   90.00
_cell.angle_beta   90.00
_cell.angle_gamma   90.00
#
_symmetry.space_group_name_H-M   'P 1'
#
loop_
_entity.id
_entity.type
_entity.pdbx_description
1 polymer ?
#
loop_
_entity_poly.entity_id
_entity_poly.type
_entity_poly.pdbx_seq_one_letter_code
_entity_poly.pdbx_strand_id
1 'polypeptide(L)'
;MIADVVFDAPMLHPFSYRIPDGVHVAPGQRVLAPLRGAARVGLVVGVRERTDEQLRSLVRTVDAEPILSAAQLELARWIATESLSSVGGTCAALLPPPGGRAPTAGRAATAERPASALEHVAPVERGASADCAVRSTPWRPGSSASEPRLDLLVGAGRERRALDRIASAEAAVVFTADVESAGRWAGRLAKLGRVVRLDSGVDEEARARAWTELARGSVALAVGTRSALLVPLPAHACMVLLDEHEAAHKPPGPPRMHARDVVLERARREHVPTVLTSATPSVEVWWRADRGELAADSAPLGAWPAVTVADTRGIVRREPLTPPLARAIRETLALGRRVFLAVSRLSSALACDECG
;
A
#
# COMPACT_ATOMS: atom_id res chain seq x y z
N MET A 1 -30.76 -19.03 -12.38
CA MET A 1 -29.87 -18.44 -11.35
C MET A 1 -29.70 -16.94 -11.59
N ILE A 2 -29.51 -16.16 -10.54
CA ILE A 2 -29.35 -14.71 -10.59
C ILE A 2 -27.99 -14.33 -9.99
N ALA A 3 -27.24 -13.45 -10.67
CA ALA A 3 -26.02 -12.83 -10.17
C ALA A 3 -26.31 -11.38 -9.73
N ASP A 4 -25.90 -11.05 -8.53
CA ASP A 4 -25.91 -9.68 -8.03
C ASP A 4 -24.54 -9.04 -8.33
N VAL A 5 -24.54 -7.96 -9.13
CA VAL A 5 -23.33 -7.37 -9.75
C VAL A 5 -23.20 -5.91 -9.32
N VAL A 6 -21.99 -5.53 -8.89
CA VAL A 6 -21.62 -4.14 -8.61
C VAL A 6 -20.70 -3.59 -9.70
N PHE A 7 -20.77 -2.28 -9.95
CA PHE A 7 -20.01 -1.59 -10.99
C PHE A 7 -19.20 -0.44 -10.40
N ASP A 8 -18.21 0.03 -11.13
CA ASP A 8 -17.53 1.30 -10.84
C ASP A 8 -18.51 2.46 -11.08
N ALA A 9 -19.35 2.65 -10.09
CA ALA A 9 -20.37 3.70 -10.05
C ALA A 9 -20.72 4.00 -8.59
N PRO A 10 -21.18 5.24 -8.27
CA PRO A 10 -21.56 5.62 -6.92
C PRO A 10 -22.92 5.04 -6.52
N MET A 11 -23.05 3.73 -6.58
CA MET A 11 -24.28 3.00 -6.29
C MET A 11 -24.06 2.05 -5.14
N LEU A 12 -24.97 2.12 -4.16
CA LEU A 12 -24.85 1.34 -2.92
C LEU A 12 -25.42 -0.08 -3.04
N HIS A 13 -26.29 -0.29 -4.01
CA HIS A 13 -26.96 -1.59 -4.19
C HIS A 13 -26.45 -2.28 -5.45
N PRO A 14 -26.30 -3.61 -5.42
CA PRO A 14 -25.99 -4.40 -6.60
C PRO A 14 -27.16 -4.43 -7.57
N PHE A 15 -26.88 -4.68 -8.84
CA PHE A 15 -27.87 -4.97 -9.86
C PHE A 15 -27.98 -6.48 -10.05
N SER A 16 -29.21 -6.95 -10.18
CA SER A 16 -29.49 -8.37 -10.42
C SER A 16 -29.58 -8.67 -11.92
N TYR A 17 -28.88 -9.71 -12.33
CA TYR A 17 -28.86 -10.20 -13.72
C TYR A 17 -29.14 -11.70 -13.77
N ARG A 18 -29.85 -12.14 -14.82
CA ARG A 18 -29.99 -13.56 -15.10
C ARG A 18 -28.66 -14.13 -15.59
N ILE A 19 -28.25 -15.24 -15.04
CA ILE A 19 -27.12 -16.02 -15.56
C ILE A 19 -27.65 -16.89 -16.71
N PRO A 20 -27.10 -16.77 -17.94
CA PRO A 20 -27.49 -17.62 -19.06
C PRO A 20 -27.24 -19.12 -18.77
N ASP A 21 -28.04 -20.00 -19.37
CA ASP A 21 -27.85 -21.42 -19.22
C ASP A 21 -26.48 -21.85 -19.73
N GLY A 22 -25.84 -22.76 -19.00
CA GLY A 22 -24.50 -23.25 -19.33
C GLY A 22 -23.36 -22.30 -18.92
N VAL A 23 -23.65 -21.12 -18.38
CA VAL A 23 -22.64 -20.17 -17.85
C VAL A 23 -22.50 -20.34 -16.36
N HIS A 24 -21.28 -20.64 -15.91
CA HIS A 24 -20.95 -20.69 -14.48
C HIS A 24 -20.39 -19.36 -14.03
N VAL A 25 -20.96 -18.83 -12.96
CA VAL A 25 -20.56 -17.55 -12.36
C VAL A 25 -20.50 -17.72 -10.84
N ALA A 26 -19.44 -17.19 -10.23
CA ALA A 26 -19.24 -17.21 -8.78
C ALA A 26 -19.01 -15.81 -8.21
N PRO A 27 -19.32 -15.60 -6.91
CA PRO A 27 -18.95 -14.37 -6.22
C PRO A 27 -17.45 -14.10 -6.32
N GLY A 28 -17.07 -12.84 -6.49
CA GLY A 28 -15.67 -12.43 -6.72
C GLY A 28 -15.20 -12.51 -8.18
N GLN A 29 -16.04 -12.95 -9.11
CA GLN A 29 -15.73 -13.03 -10.54
C GLN A 29 -16.20 -11.78 -11.28
N ARG A 30 -15.40 -11.27 -12.23
CA ARG A 30 -15.82 -10.16 -13.09
C ARG A 30 -16.63 -10.68 -14.26
N VAL A 31 -17.67 -9.93 -14.57
CA VAL A 31 -18.60 -10.21 -15.67
C VAL A 31 -18.85 -8.96 -16.52
N LEU A 32 -19.20 -9.17 -17.77
CA LEU A 32 -19.71 -8.12 -18.64
C LEU A 32 -21.24 -8.15 -18.57
N ALA A 33 -21.85 -7.03 -18.19
CA ALA A 33 -23.30 -6.93 -18.07
C ALA A 33 -23.82 -5.59 -18.61
N PRO A 34 -25.06 -5.54 -19.12
CA PRO A 34 -25.64 -4.32 -19.67
C PRO A 34 -25.99 -3.33 -18.55
N LEU A 35 -25.39 -2.15 -18.59
CA LEU A 35 -25.68 -1.04 -17.69
C LEU A 35 -25.89 0.27 -18.47
N ARG A 36 -27.06 0.91 -18.33
CA ARG A 36 -27.39 2.18 -18.99
C ARG A 36 -27.14 2.19 -20.50
N GLY A 37 -27.54 1.14 -21.20
CA GLY A 37 -27.43 1.04 -22.67
C GLY A 37 -26.06 0.57 -23.20
N ALA A 38 -25.06 0.35 -22.34
CA ALA A 38 -23.75 -0.16 -22.71
C ALA A 38 -23.39 -1.42 -21.91
N ALA A 39 -22.57 -2.30 -22.47
CA ALA A 39 -21.99 -3.40 -21.72
C ALA A 39 -20.81 -2.88 -20.88
N ARG A 40 -20.82 -3.14 -19.57
CA ARG A 40 -19.77 -2.72 -18.63
C ARG A 40 -19.28 -3.90 -17.81
N VAL A 41 -18.01 -3.84 -17.42
CA VAL A 41 -17.44 -4.81 -16.50
C VAL A 41 -17.94 -4.50 -15.10
N GLY A 42 -18.48 -5.51 -14.44
CA GLY A 42 -18.89 -5.47 -13.04
C GLY A 42 -18.33 -6.66 -12.28
N LEU A 43 -18.40 -6.63 -10.97
CA LEU A 43 -17.99 -7.70 -10.07
C LEU A 43 -19.22 -8.38 -9.47
N VAL A 44 -19.27 -9.69 -9.52
CA VAL A 44 -20.32 -10.50 -8.88
C VAL A 44 -20.08 -10.50 -7.38
N VAL A 45 -21.07 -10.07 -6.62
CA VAL A 45 -21.01 -10.03 -5.15
C VAL A 45 -21.92 -11.08 -4.48
N GLY A 46 -22.79 -11.71 -5.26
CA GLY A 46 -23.66 -12.77 -4.80
C GLY A 46 -24.26 -13.55 -5.96
N VAL A 47 -24.58 -14.80 -5.72
CA VAL A 47 -25.35 -15.68 -6.64
C VAL A 47 -26.46 -16.33 -5.83
N ARG A 48 -27.66 -16.35 -6.38
CA ARG A 48 -28.83 -16.93 -5.71
C ARG A 48 -29.72 -17.67 -6.67
N GLU A 49 -30.40 -18.68 -6.15
CA GLU A 49 -31.41 -19.42 -6.87
C GLU A 49 -32.73 -18.65 -6.85
N ARG A 50 -33.07 -18.03 -7.95
CA ARG A 50 -34.38 -17.43 -8.18
C ARG A 50 -34.61 -17.34 -9.68
N THR A 51 -35.83 -17.60 -10.10
CA THR A 51 -36.22 -17.40 -11.49
C THR A 51 -37.01 -16.09 -11.57
N ASP A 52 -36.49 -15.13 -12.31
CA ASP A 52 -37.21 -13.91 -12.67
C ASP A 52 -36.96 -13.66 -14.16
N GLU A 53 -37.99 -13.84 -14.95
CA GLU A 53 -37.91 -13.79 -16.42
C GLU A 53 -37.71 -12.35 -16.94
N GLN A 54 -37.95 -11.35 -16.12
CA GLN A 54 -37.80 -9.93 -16.52
C GLN A 54 -36.39 -9.39 -16.38
N LEU A 55 -35.46 -10.13 -15.78
CA LEU A 55 -34.09 -9.65 -15.60
C LEU A 55 -33.30 -9.76 -16.92
N ARG A 56 -32.48 -8.70 -17.16
CA ARG A 56 -31.50 -8.73 -18.24
C ARG A 56 -30.45 -9.81 -17.97
N SER A 57 -29.98 -10.45 -19.03
CA SER A 57 -28.96 -11.50 -18.93
C SER A 57 -27.54 -10.85 -18.86
N LEU A 58 -26.62 -11.56 -18.19
CA LEU A 58 -25.19 -11.30 -18.33
C LEU A 58 -24.77 -11.51 -19.80
N VAL A 59 -23.80 -10.76 -20.26
CA VAL A 59 -23.23 -10.90 -21.61
C VAL A 59 -22.22 -12.06 -21.65
N ARG A 60 -21.25 -12.05 -20.73
CA ARG A 60 -20.23 -13.10 -20.57
C ARG A 60 -19.44 -12.91 -19.26
N THR A 61 -18.68 -13.90 -18.87
CA THR A 61 -17.62 -13.78 -17.86
C THR A 61 -16.42 -13.04 -18.44
N VAL A 62 -15.71 -12.29 -17.62
CA VAL A 62 -14.46 -11.60 -17.98
C VAL A 62 -13.27 -12.43 -17.53
N ASP A 63 -13.31 -12.90 -16.29
CA ASP A 63 -12.30 -13.80 -15.73
C ASP A 63 -12.80 -15.25 -15.81
N ALA A 64 -11.90 -16.20 -16.01
CA ALA A 64 -12.24 -17.63 -15.98
C ALA A 64 -12.60 -18.10 -14.57
N GLU A 65 -11.94 -17.52 -13.55
CA GLU A 65 -12.12 -17.82 -12.13
C GLU A 65 -12.36 -16.53 -11.33
N PRO A 66 -12.90 -16.63 -10.08
CA PRO A 66 -13.02 -15.47 -9.21
C PRO A 66 -11.67 -14.79 -8.96
N ILE A 67 -11.61 -13.46 -9.17
CA ILE A 67 -10.43 -12.66 -8.88
C ILE A 67 -10.29 -12.33 -7.38
N LEU A 68 -11.41 -12.38 -6.66
CA LEU A 68 -11.46 -12.24 -5.21
C LEU A 68 -12.03 -13.51 -4.57
N SER A 69 -11.39 -13.97 -3.52
CA SER A 69 -11.97 -14.97 -2.61
C SER A 69 -13.13 -14.37 -1.80
N ALA A 70 -13.90 -15.22 -1.13
CA ALA A 70 -14.97 -14.77 -0.24
C ALA A 70 -14.44 -13.82 0.87
N ALA A 71 -13.31 -14.14 1.48
CA ALA A 71 -12.69 -13.31 2.51
C ALA A 71 -12.27 -11.92 1.97
N GLN A 72 -11.68 -11.88 0.78
CA GLN A 72 -11.31 -10.63 0.12
C GLN A 72 -12.54 -9.81 -0.29
N LEU A 73 -13.61 -10.45 -0.72
CA LEU A 73 -14.86 -9.75 -1.04
C LEU A 73 -15.49 -9.12 0.21
N GLU A 74 -15.47 -9.84 1.34
CA GLU A 74 -15.92 -9.30 2.61
C GLU A 74 -15.02 -8.15 3.11
N LEU A 75 -13.71 -8.25 2.90
CA LEU A 75 -12.80 -7.14 3.18
C LEU A 75 -13.10 -5.92 2.29
N ALA A 76 -13.37 -6.13 1.00
CA ALA A 76 -13.75 -5.05 0.08
C ALA A 76 -15.08 -4.37 0.50
N ARG A 77 -16.05 -5.14 0.99
CA ARG A 77 -17.29 -4.62 1.55
C ARG A 77 -17.05 -3.78 2.81
N TRP A 78 -16.20 -4.27 3.70
CA TRP A 78 -15.82 -3.54 4.90
C TRP A 78 -15.10 -2.22 4.55
N ILE A 79 -14.12 -2.23 3.62
CA ILE A 79 -13.46 -1.02 3.14
C ILE A 79 -14.48 -0.02 2.59
N ALA A 80 -15.44 -0.50 1.78
CA ALA A 80 -16.48 0.35 1.21
C ALA A 80 -17.35 1.00 2.28
N THR A 81 -17.75 0.26 3.31
CA THR A 81 -18.56 0.74 4.44
C THR A 81 -17.81 1.79 5.25
N GLU A 82 -16.59 1.49 5.69
CA GLU A 82 -15.76 2.39 6.51
C GLU A 82 -15.34 3.66 5.77
N SER A 83 -15.16 3.59 4.45
CA SER A 83 -14.78 4.74 3.62
C SER A 83 -15.96 5.49 3.00
N LEU A 84 -17.19 5.08 3.31
CA LEU A 84 -18.43 5.62 2.72
C LEU A 84 -18.39 5.60 1.19
N SER A 85 -17.85 4.52 0.63
CA SER A 85 -17.72 4.30 -0.82
C SER A 85 -18.67 3.21 -1.30
N SER A 86 -18.90 3.11 -2.60
CA SER A 86 -19.58 1.94 -3.16
C SER A 86 -18.62 0.73 -3.23
N VAL A 87 -19.14 -0.48 -3.07
CA VAL A 87 -18.35 -1.70 -3.22
C VAL A 87 -17.74 -1.80 -4.61
N GLY A 88 -18.50 -1.44 -5.64
CA GLY A 88 -18.03 -1.44 -7.03
C GLY A 88 -16.87 -0.46 -7.26
N GLY A 89 -16.99 0.78 -6.76
CA GLY A 89 -15.92 1.78 -6.84
C GLY A 89 -14.68 1.37 -6.03
N THR A 90 -14.88 0.76 -4.86
CA THR A 90 -13.79 0.22 -4.04
C THR A 90 -13.02 -0.88 -4.79
N CYS A 91 -13.74 -1.84 -5.36
CA CYS A 91 -13.12 -2.91 -6.16
C CYS A 91 -12.43 -2.37 -7.40
N ALA A 92 -13.02 -1.43 -8.12
CA ALA A 92 -12.41 -0.81 -9.29
C ALA A 92 -11.10 -0.06 -8.97
N ALA A 93 -11.01 0.54 -7.78
CA ALA A 93 -9.82 1.25 -7.34
C ALA A 93 -8.68 0.34 -6.85
N LEU A 94 -8.98 -0.88 -6.40
CA LEU A 94 -8.03 -1.78 -5.75
C LEU A 94 -7.66 -3.01 -6.59
N LEU A 95 -8.50 -3.39 -7.56
CA LEU A 95 -8.25 -4.55 -8.42
C LEU A 95 -7.39 -4.17 -9.64
N PRO A 96 -6.61 -5.10 -10.18
CA PRO A 96 -5.95 -4.90 -11.45
C PRO A 96 -7.00 -4.76 -12.56
N PRO A 97 -6.69 -4.09 -13.66
CA PRO A 97 -7.59 -4.03 -14.81
C PRO A 97 -7.87 -5.43 -15.36
N PRO A 98 -9.00 -5.65 -16.04
CA PRO A 98 -9.32 -6.93 -16.65
C PRO A 98 -8.22 -7.34 -17.64
N GLY A 99 -7.70 -8.55 -17.51
CA GLY A 99 -6.79 -9.14 -18.50
C GLY A 99 -7.53 -9.41 -19.81
N GLY A 100 -7.25 -8.61 -20.84
CA GLY A 100 -7.88 -8.68 -22.15
C GLY A 100 -8.41 -7.30 -22.57
N ARG A 101 -7.87 -6.82 -23.66
CA ARG A 101 -8.10 -5.47 -24.23
C ARG A 101 -9.60 -5.22 -24.49
N ALA A 102 -10.29 -4.60 -23.52
CA ALA A 102 -11.48 -3.84 -23.84
C ALA A 102 -11.02 -2.45 -24.27
N PRO A 103 -11.54 -1.86 -25.37
CA PRO A 103 -11.17 -0.51 -25.77
C PRO A 103 -11.64 0.48 -24.70
N THR A 104 -10.70 1.05 -23.98
CA THR A 104 -10.95 2.17 -23.06
C THR A 104 -11.21 3.41 -23.88
N ALA A 105 -12.41 3.96 -23.75
CA ALA A 105 -12.67 5.36 -24.14
C ALA A 105 -11.74 6.25 -23.31
N GLY A 106 -10.98 7.10 -24.01
CA GLY A 106 -9.84 7.83 -23.51
C GLY A 106 -10.09 8.64 -22.24
N ARG A 107 -9.17 8.51 -21.32
CA ARG A 107 -8.89 9.47 -20.28
C ARG A 107 -7.54 10.10 -20.60
N ALA A 108 -7.54 11.40 -20.87
CA ALA A 108 -6.37 12.17 -21.26
C ALA A 108 -5.24 12.02 -20.24
N ALA A 109 -4.08 11.63 -20.74
CA ALA A 109 -2.84 11.62 -20.01
C ALA A 109 -2.36 13.05 -19.79
N THR A 110 -2.14 13.44 -18.55
CA THR A 110 -1.38 14.64 -18.19
C THR A 110 0.11 14.33 -18.32
N ALA A 111 0.80 15.23 -19.01
CA ALA A 111 2.15 15.10 -19.53
C ALA A 111 3.22 14.74 -18.47
N GLU A 112 4.08 13.82 -18.86
CA GLU A 112 5.34 13.49 -18.22
C GLU A 112 6.36 14.62 -18.35
N ARG A 113 7.07 14.89 -17.24
CA ARG A 113 8.35 15.61 -17.28
C ARG A 113 9.49 14.59 -17.23
N PRO A 114 10.52 14.74 -18.06
CA PRO A 114 11.60 13.76 -18.11
C PRO A 114 12.48 13.83 -16.85
N ALA A 115 12.82 12.65 -16.33
CA ALA A 115 13.79 12.48 -15.26
C ALA A 115 15.18 12.73 -15.79
N SER A 116 15.90 13.67 -15.19
CA SER A 116 17.34 13.88 -15.42
C SER A 116 18.14 12.81 -14.70
N ALA A 117 19.13 12.27 -15.42
CA ALA A 117 20.10 11.30 -14.94
C ALA A 117 20.89 11.85 -13.75
N LEU A 118 20.97 11.09 -12.68
CA LEU A 118 21.94 11.30 -11.61
C LEU A 118 23.00 10.19 -11.67
N GLU A 119 24.22 10.66 -11.82
CA GLU A 119 25.45 9.87 -11.94
C GLU A 119 25.77 9.05 -10.69
N HIS A 120 26.39 7.92 -10.90
CA HIS A 120 26.87 6.98 -9.90
C HIS A 120 27.90 7.61 -8.96
N VAL A 121 27.64 7.57 -7.66
CA VAL A 121 28.64 7.76 -6.62
C VAL A 121 28.98 6.39 -6.01
N ALA A 122 30.26 6.05 -6.07
CA ALA A 122 30.81 4.80 -5.56
C ALA A 122 30.62 4.64 -4.02
N PRO A 123 30.53 3.41 -3.51
CA PRO A 123 30.31 3.14 -2.10
C PRO A 123 31.60 3.38 -1.31
N VAL A 124 31.47 4.16 -0.22
CA VAL A 124 32.53 4.30 0.80
C VAL A 124 32.40 3.15 1.79
N GLU A 125 33.43 2.33 1.86
CA GLU A 125 33.57 1.28 2.88
C GLU A 125 33.58 1.91 4.29
N ARG A 126 32.74 1.41 5.16
CA ARG A 126 32.78 1.72 6.60
C ARG A 126 33.14 0.46 7.38
N GLY A 127 34.23 0.60 8.13
CA GLY A 127 34.79 -0.40 9.01
C GLY A 127 33.80 -0.94 10.05
N ALA A 128 34.00 -2.18 10.40
CA ALA A 128 33.26 -2.94 11.39
C ALA A 128 33.37 -2.31 12.79
N SER A 129 32.26 -2.16 13.47
CA SER A 129 32.23 -1.88 14.89
C SER A 129 31.15 -2.76 15.55
N ALA A 130 31.69 -3.60 16.42
CA ALA A 130 31.13 -4.26 17.61
C ALA A 130 29.68 -4.78 17.62
N ASP A 131 29.60 -6.08 17.79
CA ASP A 131 28.47 -6.90 18.16
C ASP A 131 27.63 -6.30 19.30
N CYS A 132 26.37 -5.99 18.99
CA CYS A 132 25.30 -6.05 19.96
C CYS A 132 24.38 -7.20 19.54
N ALA A 133 24.58 -8.35 20.14
CA ALA A 133 23.75 -9.53 19.93
C ALA A 133 22.36 -9.30 20.53
N VAL A 134 21.47 -8.71 19.73
CA VAL A 134 20.04 -8.79 20.00
C VAL A 134 19.61 -10.20 19.61
N ARG A 135 19.23 -11.00 20.60
CA ARG A 135 18.66 -12.33 20.39
C ARG A 135 17.36 -12.20 19.62
N SER A 136 17.45 -12.30 18.31
CA SER A 136 16.29 -12.50 17.44
C SER A 136 15.79 -13.92 17.68
N THR A 137 14.69 -14.07 18.42
CA THR A 137 13.94 -15.33 18.42
C THR A 137 13.50 -15.62 16.99
N PRO A 138 13.78 -16.80 16.43
CA PRO A 138 13.34 -17.14 15.08
C PRO A 138 11.82 -17.02 15.02
N TRP A 139 11.34 -16.29 14.02
CA TRP A 139 9.92 -16.22 13.74
C TRP A 139 9.42 -17.63 13.42
N ARG A 140 8.46 -18.14 14.19
CA ARG A 140 7.74 -19.38 13.91
C ARG A 140 6.27 -19.05 13.70
N PRO A 141 5.63 -19.51 12.61
CA PRO A 141 4.18 -19.41 12.50
C PRO A 141 3.54 -20.13 13.69
N GLY A 142 2.64 -19.46 14.39
CA GLY A 142 1.96 -20.01 15.57
C GLY A 142 1.11 -21.22 15.20
N SER A 143 1.28 -22.31 15.90
CA SER A 143 0.53 -23.57 15.74
C SER A 143 -0.71 -23.60 16.65
N SER A 144 -1.59 -22.62 16.53
CA SER A 144 -2.94 -22.68 17.13
C SER A 144 -3.83 -21.60 16.51
N ALA A 145 -5.15 -21.76 16.55
CA ALA A 145 -6.15 -20.81 16.11
C ALA A 145 -6.22 -19.54 17.00
N SER A 146 -5.05 -19.01 17.37
CA SER A 146 -4.86 -17.81 18.17
C SER A 146 -4.76 -16.59 17.24
N GLU A 147 -5.03 -15.42 17.79
CA GLU A 147 -4.91 -14.13 17.11
C GLU A 147 -3.63 -13.99 16.31
N PRO A 148 -3.68 -13.31 15.12
CA PRO A 148 -2.51 -13.14 14.28
C PRO A 148 -1.43 -12.36 15.03
N ARG A 149 -0.17 -12.76 14.86
CA ARG A 149 0.95 -12.01 15.43
C ARG A 149 1.08 -10.66 14.69
N LEU A 150 0.98 -9.58 15.45
CA LEU A 150 1.15 -8.22 14.96
C LEU A 150 2.40 -7.60 15.60
N ASP A 151 3.42 -7.28 14.81
CA ASP A 151 4.66 -6.67 15.26
C ASP A 151 4.75 -5.20 14.76
N LEU A 152 5.23 -4.30 15.62
CA LEU A 152 5.54 -2.92 15.28
C LEU A 152 7.04 -2.67 15.45
N LEU A 153 7.76 -2.45 14.36
CA LEU A 153 9.19 -2.14 14.36
C LEU A 153 9.41 -0.62 14.35
N VAL A 154 9.96 -0.08 15.43
CA VAL A 154 10.10 1.37 15.63
C VAL A 154 11.55 1.82 15.49
N GLY A 155 11.75 3.00 14.90
CA GLY A 155 12.99 3.75 14.92
C GLY A 155 14.08 3.26 13.98
N ALA A 156 15.34 3.47 14.35
CA ALA A 156 16.49 3.16 13.52
C ALA A 156 16.61 1.64 13.24
N GLY A 157 17.04 1.29 12.04
CA GLY A 157 17.21 -0.12 11.63
C GLY A 157 15.90 -0.89 11.41
N ARG A 158 14.72 -0.26 11.52
CA ARG A 158 13.41 -0.90 11.27
C ARG A 158 13.32 -1.60 9.92
N GLU A 159 13.88 -0.99 8.85
CA GLU A 159 13.87 -1.58 7.51
C GLU A 159 14.71 -2.87 7.44
N ARG A 160 15.86 -2.90 8.11
CA ARG A 160 16.69 -4.10 8.19
C ARG A 160 15.94 -5.21 8.93
N ARG A 161 15.37 -4.90 10.09
CA ARG A 161 14.57 -5.86 10.87
C ARG A 161 13.35 -6.36 10.08
N ALA A 162 12.71 -5.50 9.29
CA ALA A 162 11.64 -5.91 8.39
C ALA A 162 12.13 -6.89 7.31
N LEU A 163 13.30 -6.63 6.70
CA LEU A 163 13.92 -7.57 5.75
C LEU A 163 14.25 -8.91 6.42
N ASP A 164 14.75 -8.91 7.65
CA ASP A 164 15.04 -10.14 8.40
C ASP A 164 13.75 -10.95 8.66
N ARG A 165 12.62 -10.26 8.94
CA ARG A 165 11.30 -10.90 9.08
C ARG A 165 10.84 -11.51 7.75
N ILE A 166 10.97 -10.77 6.65
CA ILE A 166 10.61 -11.24 5.31
C ILE A 166 11.48 -12.44 4.91
N ALA A 167 12.78 -12.38 5.15
CA ALA A 167 13.71 -13.46 4.82
C ALA A 167 13.43 -14.76 5.62
N SER A 168 12.82 -14.66 6.81
CA SER A 168 12.44 -15.81 7.63
C SER A 168 11.03 -16.34 7.32
N ALA A 169 10.25 -15.67 6.47
CA ALA A 169 8.93 -16.09 6.04
C ALA A 169 9.01 -16.89 4.72
N GLU A 170 8.05 -17.79 4.50
CA GLU A 170 7.94 -18.55 3.24
C GLU A 170 7.49 -17.65 2.08
N ALA A 171 6.64 -16.67 2.38
CA ALA A 171 6.15 -15.69 1.42
C ALA A 171 5.89 -14.35 2.10
N ALA A 172 5.92 -13.26 1.35
CA ALA A 172 5.63 -11.93 1.89
C ALA A 172 4.96 -11.00 0.87
N VAL A 173 4.03 -10.19 1.35
CA VAL A 173 3.47 -9.06 0.61
C VAL A 173 3.83 -7.78 1.36
N VAL A 174 4.57 -6.91 0.68
CA VAL A 174 5.08 -5.65 1.23
C VAL A 174 4.29 -4.47 0.67
N PHE A 175 3.73 -3.66 1.56
CA PHE A 175 2.97 -2.47 1.20
C PHE A 175 3.81 -1.22 1.45
N THR A 176 3.88 -0.36 0.46
CA THR A 176 4.62 0.91 0.48
C THR A 176 3.68 2.09 0.25
N ALA A 177 4.08 3.26 0.73
CA ALA A 177 3.28 4.48 0.59
C ALA A 177 3.24 5.01 -0.85
N ASP A 178 4.31 4.79 -1.63
CA ASP A 178 4.51 5.34 -2.96
C ASP A 178 5.24 4.38 -3.90
N VAL A 179 5.22 4.72 -5.19
CA VAL A 179 5.79 3.93 -6.29
C VAL A 179 7.32 3.85 -6.24
N GLU A 180 7.98 4.93 -5.80
CA GLU A 180 9.44 4.98 -5.69
C GLU A 180 9.92 4.02 -4.59
N SER A 181 9.26 4.06 -3.44
CA SER A 181 9.50 3.11 -2.35
C SER A 181 9.23 1.68 -2.78
N ALA A 182 8.18 1.41 -3.56
CA ALA A 182 7.91 0.08 -4.12
C ALA A 182 9.06 -0.39 -5.01
N GLY A 183 9.59 0.49 -5.87
CA GLY A 183 10.76 0.18 -6.71
C GLY A 183 12.02 -0.13 -5.91
N ARG A 184 12.33 0.68 -4.89
CA ARG A 184 13.49 0.45 -4.00
C ARG A 184 13.38 -0.88 -3.25
N TRP A 185 12.20 -1.19 -2.72
CA TRP A 185 11.97 -2.43 -1.99
C TRP A 185 11.94 -3.65 -2.91
N ALA A 186 11.42 -3.54 -4.13
CA ALA A 186 11.52 -4.61 -5.13
C ALA A 186 12.99 -4.99 -5.38
N GLY A 187 13.89 -4.00 -5.54
CA GLY A 187 15.33 -4.24 -5.69
C GLY A 187 15.97 -4.90 -4.46
N ARG A 188 15.50 -4.61 -3.24
CA ARG A 188 16.00 -5.26 -2.02
C ARG A 188 15.51 -6.71 -1.93
N LEU A 189 14.21 -6.93 -2.19
CA LEU A 189 13.59 -8.24 -2.12
C LEU A 189 14.07 -9.19 -3.22
N ALA A 190 14.49 -8.66 -4.37
CA ALA A 190 15.06 -9.45 -5.47
C ALA A 190 16.32 -10.25 -5.06
N LYS A 191 16.98 -9.87 -3.97
CA LYS A 191 18.09 -10.64 -3.38
C LYS A 191 17.63 -11.89 -2.62
N LEU A 192 16.36 -11.95 -2.25
CA LEU A 192 15.75 -13.08 -1.53
C LEU A 192 15.05 -14.05 -2.50
N GLY A 193 14.64 -13.57 -3.67
CA GLY A 193 13.92 -14.39 -4.65
C GLY A 193 13.22 -13.57 -5.72
N ARG A 194 12.41 -14.25 -6.53
CA ARG A 194 11.59 -13.56 -7.54
C ARG A 194 10.52 -12.71 -6.88
N VAL A 195 10.46 -11.43 -7.29
CA VAL A 195 9.53 -10.42 -6.76
C VAL A 195 8.62 -9.93 -7.87
N VAL A 196 7.34 -9.77 -7.58
CA VAL A 196 6.38 -9.10 -8.46
C VAL A 196 5.96 -7.74 -7.90
N ARG A 197 5.64 -6.80 -8.77
CA ARG A 197 5.21 -5.45 -8.41
C ARG A 197 3.73 -5.24 -8.69
N LEU A 198 3.07 -4.54 -7.77
CA LEU A 198 1.63 -4.25 -7.78
C LEU A 198 1.40 -2.75 -7.50
N ASP A 199 2.05 -1.90 -8.26
CA ASP A 199 1.92 -0.45 -8.18
C ASP A 199 1.76 0.17 -9.57
N SER A 200 1.46 1.46 -9.66
CA SER A 200 1.28 2.16 -10.93
C SER A 200 2.57 2.43 -11.71
N GLY A 201 3.73 2.09 -11.15
CA GLY A 201 5.03 2.17 -11.85
C GLY A 201 5.30 0.99 -12.80
N VAL A 202 4.40 0.01 -12.85
CA VAL A 202 4.41 -1.09 -13.83
C VAL A 202 3.13 -1.07 -14.66
N ASP A 203 3.21 -1.58 -15.88
CA ASP A 203 2.06 -1.59 -16.79
C ASP A 203 0.91 -2.47 -16.27
N GLU A 204 -0.28 -2.26 -16.84
CA GLU A 204 -1.50 -2.93 -16.41
C GLU A 204 -1.46 -4.44 -16.61
N GLU A 205 -0.83 -4.87 -17.69
CA GLU A 205 -0.71 -6.29 -18.01
C GLU A 205 0.24 -7.00 -17.03
N ALA A 206 1.38 -6.35 -16.67
CA ALA A 206 2.29 -6.86 -15.66
C ALA A 206 1.61 -6.98 -14.29
N ARG A 207 0.76 -6.01 -13.90
CA ARG A 207 -0.02 -6.08 -12.66
C ARG A 207 -1.03 -7.22 -12.68
N ALA A 208 -1.73 -7.41 -13.80
CA ALA A 208 -2.69 -8.51 -13.95
C ALA A 208 -1.99 -9.88 -13.90
N ARG A 209 -0.81 -10.00 -14.54
CA ARG A 209 0.02 -11.22 -14.44
C ARG A 209 0.50 -11.45 -13.01
N ALA A 210 1.04 -10.44 -12.34
CA ALA A 210 1.49 -10.51 -10.95
C ALA A 210 0.39 -10.99 -10.00
N TRP A 211 -0.83 -10.49 -10.18
CA TRP A 211 -2.00 -10.93 -9.42
C TRP A 211 -2.28 -12.41 -9.62
N THR A 212 -2.29 -12.87 -10.88
CA THR A 212 -2.54 -14.28 -11.22
C THR A 212 -1.44 -15.19 -10.68
N GLU A 213 -0.19 -14.78 -10.75
CA GLU A 213 0.95 -15.54 -10.23
C GLU A 213 0.89 -15.70 -8.70
N LEU A 214 0.50 -14.65 -7.98
CA LEU A 214 0.28 -14.72 -6.53
C LEU A 214 -0.91 -15.61 -6.17
N ALA A 215 -2.03 -15.48 -6.91
CA ALA A 215 -3.20 -16.32 -6.71
C ALA A 215 -2.89 -17.82 -6.89
N ARG A 216 -1.98 -18.15 -7.79
CA ARG A 216 -1.52 -19.54 -8.05
C ARG A 216 -0.38 -19.98 -7.12
N GLY A 217 0.13 -19.11 -6.26
CA GLY A 217 1.28 -19.41 -5.40
C GLY A 217 2.59 -19.62 -6.16
N SER A 218 2.69 -19.19 -7.43
CA SER A 218 3.91 -19.35 -8.25
C SER A 218 4.99 -18.31 -7.94
N VAL A 219 4.66 -17.28 -7.17
CA VAL A 219 5.58 -16.26 -6.65
C VAL A 219 5.31 -16.05 -5.18
N ALA A 220 6.39 -16.02 -4.40
CA ALA A 220 6.33 -15.88 -2.95
C ALA A 220 6.45 -14.42 -2.47
N LEU A 221 7.08 -13.53 -3.25
CA LEU A 221 7.36 -12.17 -2.84
C LEU A 221 6.65 -11.15 -3.74
N ALA A 222 5.93 -10.25 -3.11
CA ALA A 222 5.28 -9.14 -3.79
C ALA A 222 5.52 -7.82 -3.06
N VAL A 223 5.57 -6.73 -3.83
CA VAL A 223 5.59 -5.38 -3.30
C VAL A 223 4.63 -4.51 -4.09
N GLY A 224 3.93 -3.62 -3.40
CA GLY A 224 3.02 -2.71 -4.06
C GLY A 224 2.53 -1.60 -3.17
N THR A 225 1.70 -0.76 -3.75
CA THR A 225 1.02 0.32 -3.05
C THR A 225 -0.43 -0.09 -2.74
N ARG A 226 -1.34 0.85 -2.69
CA ARG A 226 -2.78 0.62 -2.47
C ARG A 226 -3.39 -0.50 -3.32
N SER A 227 -2.94 -0.66 -4.56
CA SER A 227 -3.41 -1.72 -5.47
C SER A 227 -3.04 -3.15 -5.04
N ALA A 228 -2.17 -3.30 -4.03
CA ALA A 228 -1.84 -4.59 -3.45
C ALA A 228 -2.73 -4.98 -2.25
N LEU A 229 -3.58 -4.07 -1.74
CA LEU A 229 -4.33 -4.30 -0.50
C LEU A 229 -5.29 -5.50 -0.54
N LEU A 230 -5.81 -5.84 -1.72
CA LEU A 230 -6.69 -6.99 -1.92
C LEU A 230 -6.02 -8.16 -2.66
N VAL A 231 -4.70 -8.11 -2.86
CA VAL A 231 -4.01 -9.18 -3.59
C VAL A 231 -4.16 -10.54 -2.90
N PRO A 232 -4.30 -11.65 -3.63
CA PRO A 232 -4.25 -12.97 -3.02
C PRO A 232 -2.94 -13.17 -2.26
N LEU A 233 -3.01 -13.69 -1.05
CA LEU A 233 -1.82 -14.01 -0.27
C LEU A 233 -1.39 -15.45 -0.55
N PRO A 234 -0.11 -15.70 -0.87
CA PRO A 234 0.43 -17.04 -0.90
C PRO A 234 0.27 -17.73 0.46
N ALA A 235 0.27 -19.05 0.47
CA ALA A 235 0.26 -19.81 1.72
C ALA A 235 1.43 -19.39 2.62
N HIS A 236 1.18 -19.34 3.93
CA HIS A 236 2.16 -18.96 4.95
C HIS A 236 2.83 -17.60 4.72
N ALA A 237 2.15 -16.70 4.01
CA ALA A 237 2.64 -15.34 3.78
C ALA A 237 2.63 -14.52 5.07
N CYS A 238 3.55 -13.57 5.16
CA CYS A 238 3.45 -12.44 6.07
C CYS A 238 3.11 -11.16 5.30
N MET A 239 2.43 -10.24 5.96
CA MET A 239 2.21 -8.88 5.46
C MET A 239 3.18 -7.92 6.12
N VAL A 240 3.72 -6.99 5.35
CA VAL A 240 4.61 -5.94 5.88
C VAL A 240 4.15 -4.59 5.38
N LEU A 241 3.73 -3.71 6.26
CA LEU A 241 3.40 -2.31 5.94
C LEU A 241 4.57 -1.42 6.35
N LEU A 242 5.18 -0.79 5.37
CA LEU A 242 6.32 0.09 5.59
C LEU A 242 5.87 1.51 5.89
N ASP A 243 6.51 2.09 6.93
CA ASP A 243 6.31 3.48 7.33
C ASP A 243 4.81 3.82 7.46
N GLU A 244 4.13 3.11 8.37
CA GLU A 244 2.68 3.17 8.55
C GLU A 244 2.14 4.58 8.83
N HIS A 245 3.01 5.49 9.30
CA HIS A 245 2.68 6.88 9.59
C HIS A 245 2.61 7.78 8.35
N GLU A 246 3.08 7.30 7.19
CA GLU A 246 3.12 8.10 5.97
C GLU A 246 1.71 8.46 5.47
N ALA A 247 1.47 9.76 5.29
CA ALA A 247 0.18 10.27 4.83
C ALA A 247 -0.24 9.73 3.45
N ALA A 248 0.74 9.36 2.61
CA ALA A 248 0.49 8.80 1.28
C ALA A 248 -0.20 7.42 1.31
N HIS A 249 -0.20 6.73 2.46
CA HIS A 249 -1.00 5.53 2.66
C HIS A 249 -2.51 5.79 2.66
N LYS A 250 -2.95 7.04 2.82
CA LYS A 250 -4.35 7.45 2.71
C LYS A 250 -4.57 8.21 1.40
N PRO A 251 -5.26 7.61 0.42
CA PRO A 251 -5.47 8.25 -0.88
C PRO A 251 -6.39 9.48 -0.77
N PRO A 252 -6.21 10.49 -1.63
CA PRO A 252 -7.12 11.64 -1.68
C PRO A 252 -8.50 11.29 -2.25
N GLY A 253 -8.60 10.24 -3.08
CA GLY A 253 -9.84 9.75 -3.69
C GLY A 253 -10.38 8.48 -3.03
N PRO A 254 -11.63 8.12 -3.32
CA PRO A 254 -12.25 6.89 -2.80
C PRO A 254 -11.51 5.61 -3.24
N PRO A 255 -11.51 4.58 -2.40
CA PRO A 255 -11.86 4.60 -0.99
C PRO A 255 -10.81 5.36 -0.17
N ARG A 256 -11.25 6.33 0.64
CA ARG A 256 -10.37 7.20 1.46
C ARG A 256 -9.99 6.52 2.76
N MET A 257 -9.44 5.34 2.67
CA MET A 257 -9.04 4.55 3.83
C MET A 257 -7.52 4.43 3.92
N HIS A 258 -6.98 4.52 5.13
CA HIS A 258 -5.56 4.36 5.34
C HIS A 258 -5.17 2.90 5.16
N ALA A 259 -4.07 2.63 4.43
CA ALA A 259 -3.61 1.25 4.17
C ALA A 259 -3.37 0.46 5.47
N ARG A 260 -2.89 1.13 6.52
CA ARG A 260 -2.69 0.55 7.85
C ARG A 260 -3.96 -0.11 8.38
N ASP A 261 -5.09 0.57 8.31
CA ASP A 261 -6.35 0.07 8.86
C ASP A 261 -6.85 -1.14 8.06
N VAL A 262 -6.66 -1.11 6.73
CA VAL A 262 -6.97 -2.25 5.86
C VAL A 262 -6.05 -3.45 6.16
N VAL A 263 -4.74 -3.23 6.31
CA VAL A 263 -3.77 -4.29 6.58
C VAL A 263 -4.03 -4.94 7.94
N LEU A 264 -4.33 -4.15 8.97
CA LEU A 264 -4.65 -4.68 10.31
C LEU A 264 -5.97 -5.46 10.31
N GLU A 265 -7.00 -4.95 9.65
CA GLU A 265 -8.28 -5.67 9.54
C GLU A 265 -8.12 -6.96 8.72
N ARG A 266 -7.32 -6.92 7.67
CA ARG A 266 -7.00 -8.09 6.87
C ARG A 266 -6.23 -9.13 7.68
N ALA A 267 -5.23 -8.71 8.46
CA ALA A 267 -4.47 -9.58 9.35
C ALA A 267 -5.40 -10.35 10.31
N ARG A 268 -6.36 -9.63 10.90
CA ARG A 268 -7.33 -10.21 11.82
C ARG A 268 -8.28 -11.20 11.12
N ARG A 269 -8.79 -10.88 9.93
CA ARG A 269 -9.74 -11.74 9.19
C ARG A 269 -9.10 -12.99 8.61
N GLU A 270 -7.90 -12.85 8.06
CA GLU A 270 -7.20 -13.92 7.37
C GLU A 270 -6.15 -14.62 8.28
N HIS A 271 -6.04 -14.21 9.54
CA HIS A 271 -5.06 -14.74 10.53
C HIS A 271 -3.62 -14.69 10.03
N VAL A 272 -3.23 -13.61 9.34
CA VAL A 272 -1.94 -13.44 8.70
C VAL A 272 -0.97 -12.67 9.60
N PRO A 273 0.21 -13.21 9.90
CA PRO A 273 1.25 -12.48 10.62
C PRO A 273 1.61 -11.18 9.91
N THR A 274 1.65 -10.10 10.66
CA THR A 274 1.79 -8.77 10.06
C THR A 274 2.81 -7.92 10.81
N VAL A 275 3.66 -7.24 10.06
CA VAL A 275 4.68 -6.33 10.54
C VAL A 275 4.37 -4.93 10.07
N LEU A 276 4.28 -3.99 10.98
CA LEU A 276 4.25 -2.56 10.71
C LEU A 276 5.63 -1.98 10.97
N THR A 277 6.09 -1.03 10.15
CA THR A 277 7.30 -0.27 10.46
C THR A 277 6.98 1.22 10.61
N SER A 278 7.70 1.91 11.48
CA SER A 278 7.56 3.35 11.63
C SER A 278 8.84 3.99 12.17
N ALA A 279 9.19 5.17 11.64
CA ALA A 279 10.21 6.01 12.28
C ALA A 279 9.63 6.65 13.56
N THR A 280 8.41 7.13 13.46
CA THR A 280 7.61 7.77 14.50
C THR A 280 6.19 7.25 14.39
N PRO A 281 5.81 6.24 15.19
CA PRO A 281 4.49 5.62 15.08
C PRO A 281 3.36 6.64 15.17
N SER A 282 2.32 6.40 14.39
CA SER A 282 1.07 7.14 14.53
C SER A 282 0.46 6.91 15.92
N VAL A 283 -0.33 7.87 16.40
CA VAL A 283 -0.98 7.76 17.71
C VAL A 283 -1.86 6.51 17.78
N GLU A 284 -2.55 6.19 16.70
CA GLU A 284 -3.45 5.03 16.61
C GLU A 284 -2.69 3.70 16.76
N VAL A 285 -1.52 3.57 16.12
CA VAL A 285 -0.72 2.35 16.22
C VAL A 285 -0.03 2.26 17.55
N TRP A 286 0.50 3.38 18.06
CA TRP A 286 1.14 3.42 19.37
C TRP A 286 0.15 3.07 20.48
N TRP A 287 -1.08 3.61 20.42
CA TRP A 287 -2.14 3.30 21.37
C TRP A 287 -2.51 1.81 21.38
N ARG A 288 -2.55 1.18 20.20
CA ARG A 288 -2.79 -0.27 20.09
C ARG A 288 -1.62 -1.08 20.67
N ALA A 289 -0.38 -0.63 20.44
CA ALA A 289 0.80 -1.28 21.02
C ALA A 289 0.83 -1.15 22.55
N ASP A 290 0.47 0.01 23.09
CA ASP A 290 0.35 0.24 24.53
C ASP A 290 -0.69 -0.68 25.20
N ARG A 291 -1.75 -1.03 24.48
CA ARG A 291 -2.78 -1.99 24.91
C ARG A 291 -2.40 -3.45 24.70
N GLY A 292 -1.23 -3.73 24.15
CA GLY A 292 -0.76 -5.08 23.89
C GLY A 292 -1.35 -5.76 22.65
N GLU A 293 -2.06 -4.99 21.78
CA GLU A 293 -2.59 -5.52 20.53
C GLU A 293 -1.48 -5.74 19.48
N LEU A 294 -0.36 -5.01 19.59
CA LEU A 294 0.85 -5.17 18.78
C LEU A 294 2.07 -5.31 19.67
N ALA A 295 2.98 -6.21 19.31
CA ALA A 295 4.28 -6.32 19.95
C ALA A 295 5.22 -5.22 19.40
N ALA A 296 5.51 -4.21 20.21
CA ALA A 296 6.42 -3.14 19.83
C ALA A 296 7.87 -3.57 20.04
N ASP A 297 8.67 -3.52 18.95
CA ASP A 297 10.11 -3.73 18.96
C ASP A 297 10.79 -2.39 18.62
N SER A 298 11.23 -1.68 19.64
CA SER A 298 11.88 -0.38 19.52
C SER A 298 13.40 -0.56 19.60
N ALA A 299 14.11 0.01 18.61
CA ALA A 299 15.56 0.14 18.76
C ALA A 299 15.87 1.04 19.98
N PRO A 300 16.97 0.79 20.71
CA PRO A 300 17.37 1.68 21.77
C PRO A 300 17.44 3.12 21.27
N LEU A 301 16.80 4.02 22.00
CA LEU A 301 16.89 5.44 21.69
C LEU A 301 18.34 5.88 21.89
N GLY A 302 18.98 6.33 20.79
CA GLY A 302 20.26 7.03 20.90
C GLY A 302 20.09 8.33 21.70
N ALA A 303 21.21 8.97 22.05
CA ALA A 303 21.16 10.30 22.64
C ALA A 303 20.38 11.26 21.73
N TRP A 304 19.47 12.02 22.30
CA TRP A 304 18.77 13.07 21.57
C TRP A 304 19.78 14.08 21.00
N PRO A 305 19.60 14.51 19.75
CA PRO A 305 20.46 15.58 19.22
C PRO A 305 20.27 16.86 20.06
N ALA A 306 21.33 17.65 20.16
CA ALA A 306 21.22 18.98 20.74
C ALA A 306 20.26 19.82 19.88
N VAL A 307 19.20 20.34 20.50
CA VAL A 307 18.19 21.17 19.83
C VAL A 307 18.37 22.62 20.29
N THR A 308 18.55 23.53 19.32
CA THR A 308 18.55 24.97 19.56
C THR A 308 17.34 25.59 18.87
N VAL A 309 16.50 26.27 19.64
CA VAL A 309 15.35 27.01 19.13
C VAL A 309 15.74 28.47 18.99
N ALA A 310 15.70 29.00 17.76
CA ALA A 310 15.96 30.42 17.50
C ALA A 310 14.62 31.19 17.53
N ASP A 311 14.55 32.23 18.36
CA ASP A 311 13.41 33.15 18.34
C ASP A 311 13.51 34.10 17.13
N THR A 312 12.51 34.01 16.26
CA THR A 312 12.45 34.78 15.01
C THR A 312 11.44 35.93 15.08
N ARG A 313 10.75 36.14 16.20
CA ARG A 313 9.69 37.16 16.35
C ARG A 313 10.17 38.59 16.14
N GLY A 314 11.45 38.89 16.37
CA GLY A 314 12.05 40.21 16.15
C GLY A 314 12.73 40.41 14.79
N ILE A 315 12.68 39.45 13.90
CA ILE A 315 13.34 39.52 12.58
C ILE A 315 12.42 40.23 11.59
N VAL A 316 12.77 41.47 11.25
CA VAL A 316 11.97 42.33 10.36
C VAL A 316 12.09 41.92 8.90
N ARG A 317 13.19 41.28 8.50
CA ARG A 317 13.43 40.82 7.12
C ARG A 317 13.05 39.34 6.95
N ARG A 318 12.24 39.05 5.94
CA ARG A 318 11.91 37.67 5.51
C ARG A 318 13.07 37.08 4.70
N GLU A 319 14.24 36.95 5.31
CA GLU A 319 15.34 36.24 4.68
C GLU A 319 15.05 34.71 4.74
N PRO A 320 15.35 33.94 3.66
CA PRO A 320 15.15 32.51 3.64
C PRO A 320 15.88 31.76 4.77
N LEU A 321 17.02 32.36 5.21
CA LEU A 321 17.83 31.85 6.32
C LEU A 321 17.93 32.90 7.40
N THR A 322 17.45 32.59 8.58
CA THR A 322 17.64 33.48 9.73
C THR A 322 19.14 33.59 10.10
N PRO A 323 19.62 34.73 10.66
CA PRO A 323 21.02 34.88 11.01
C PRO A 323 21.58 33.77 11.92
N PRO A 324 20.86 33.29 12.96
CA PRO A 324 21.30 32.12 13.74
C PRO A 324 21.45 30.85 12.92
N LEU A 325 20.53 30.58 12.03
CA LEU A 325 20.58 29.41 11.16
C LEU A 325 21.74 29.49 10.16
N ALA A 326 21.93 30.65 9.53
CA ALA A 326 23.04 30.87 8.62
C ALA A 326 24.41 30.72 9.31
N ARG A 327 24.52 31.13 10.58
CA ARG A 327 25.72 30.91 11.40
C ARG A 327 25.94 29.42 11.65
N ALA A 328 24.92 28.70 12.14
CA ALA A 328 25.01 27.27 12.43
C ALA A 328 25.39 26.44 11.18
N ILE A 329 24.86 26.82 9.99
CA ILE A 329 25.24 26.20 8.73
C ILE A 329 26.72 26.39 8.45
N ARG A 330 27.23 27.64 8.52
CA ARG A 330 28.65 27.95 8.26
C ARG A 330 29.58 27.21 9.21
N GLU A 331 29.27 27.21 10.50
CA GLU A 331 30.05 26.51 11.53
C GLU A 331 30.09 25.00 11.27
N THR A 332 28.93 24.42 10.92
CA THR A 332 28.85 22.99 10.62
C THR A 332 29.67 22.61 9.39
N LEU A 333 29.59 23.42 8.32
CA LEU A 333 30.36 23.21 7.10
C LEU A 333 31.85 23.40 7.30
N ALA A 334 32.25 24.39 8.10
CA ALA A 334 33.67 24.65 8.47
C ALA A 334 34.30 23.45 9.20
N LEU A 335 33.49 22.64 9.90
CA LEU A 335 33.92 21.41 10.56
C LEU A 335 33.95 20.21 9.61
N GLY A 336 33.72 20.38 8.30
CA GLY A 336 33.65 19.31 7.31
C GLY A 336 32.40 18.42 7.46
N ARG A 337 31.41 18.86 8.23
CA ARG A 337 30.15 18.11 8.46
C ARG A 337 29.11 18.44 7.40
N ARG A 338 28.07 17.63 7.31
CA ARG A 338 26.95 17.85 6.40
C ARG A 338 25.81 18.59 7.09
N VAL A 339 25.11 19.41 6.32
CA VAL A 339 23.90 20.12 6.76
C VAL A 339 22.71 19.57 5.98
N PHE A 340 21.62 19.30 6.67
CA PHE A 340 20.34 18.94 6.07
C PHE A 340 19.32 20.03 6.44
N LEU A 341 18.68 20.64 5.41
CA LEU A 341 17.65 21.66 5.58
C LEU A 341 16.28 21.06 5.23
N ALA A 342 15.39 21.03 6.21
CA ALA A 342 13.99 20.71 6.00
C ALA A 342 13.17 22.00 5.96
N VAL A 343 12.46 22.24 4.86
CA VAL A 343 11.60 23.41 4.69
C VAL A 343 10.17 22.98 4.34
N SER A 344 9.19 23.74 4.81
CA SER A 344 7.81 23.53 4.40
C SER A 344 7.61 23.98 2.96
N ARG A 345 6.99 23.13 2.15
CA ARG A 345 6.61 23.48 0.77
C ARG A 345 5.69 24.70 0.67
N LEU A 346 4.88 24.92 1.69
CA LEU A 346 3.96 26.06 1.76
C LEU A 346 4.66 27.39 2.02
N SER A 347 5.88 27.36 2.57
CA SER A 347 6.68 28.57 2.81
C SER A 347 7.62 28.92 1.66
N SER A 348 7.70 28.11 0.62
CA SER A 348 8.53 28.31 -0.58
C SER A 348 7.80 29.00 -1.73
N ALA A 349 6.76 29.77 -1.46
CA ALA A 349 6.27 30.72 -2.43
C ALA A 349 7.41 31.73 -2.71
N LEU A 350 8.08 31.54 -3.84
CA LEU A 350 8.99 32.53 -4.38
C LEU A 350 8.14 33.78 -4.66
N ALA A 351 8.12 34.71 -3.73
CA ALA A 351 7.60 36.02 -3.97
C ALA A 351 8.62 36.77 -4.82
N CYS A 352 8.19 37.42 -5.89
CA CYS A 352 9.03 38.32 -6.64
C CYS A 352 9.45 39.49 -5.73
N ASP A 353 10.73 39.83 -5.72
CA ASP A 353 11.23 40.94 -4.90
C ASP A 353 10.65 42.32 -5.33
N GLU A 354 10.12 42.42 -6.57
CA GLU A 354 9.55 43.65 -7.12
C GLU A 354 8.01 43.70 -7.05
N CYS A 355 7.30 42.55 -7.11
CA CYS A 355 5.83 42.54 -7.18
C CYS A 355 5.14 41.69 -6.10
N GLY A 356 5.88 41.04 -5.21
CA GLY A 356 5.34 40.24 -4.12
C GLY A 356 5.03 38.79 -4.44
#